data_d89a2173643258615e7f408deb343ea2
#
_entry.id   d89a2173643258615e7f408deb343ea2
#
_cell.length_a   1.000
_cell.length_b   1.000
_cell.length_c   1.000
_cell.angle_alpha   90.00
_cell.angle_beta   90.00
_cell.angle_gamma   90.00
#
_symmetry.space_group_name_H-M   'P 1'
#
loop_
_entity.id
_entity.type
_entity.pdbx_description
1 polymer ?
#
loop_
_entity_poly.entity_id
_entity_poly.type
_entity_poly.pdbx_seq_one_letter_code
_entity_poly.pdbx_strand_id
1 'polypeptide(L)'
;MISEGDTIQMSKRRGFMVCSMLLAAVILLLTACGGGATAPANVTSSGTPAAGGSGAKPLQKVKIQLKWVPQAQFAGIYAAKEKGYFAEEGIDAEIVPGGPDVIIEQQVVNGAAHIGVTSLDSLFVNRDNGLPLVSLAQVSQKSSYRLIAKKEKGIDAPEKMKGKKVGTWMGSQQFQVLAFMEKYGLDPKKDISLVKQGFTMDQFFSDQLDVATATIYNEYYVVLESGVKEADLHVFSLEEAGVAMLEDTLIAKKDWLDANRDLAVKTVRAILKGWNYAIDHQEETVETVMKSVSAGSTTKGHQTTMLMEMAKLVRPQGFKPEDVGRFDDASVKRTADIALKYGLIKKPAELDQAIDKKVFEAAAAK
;
A
#
# COMPACT_ATOMS: atom_id res chain seq x y z
N MET A 1 9.63 -32.11 56.82
CA MET A 1 11.05 -32.38 56.61
C MET A 1 11.57 -31.46 55.52
N ILE A 2 12.49 -30.68 55.91
CA ILE A 2 13.16 -29.54 55.32
C ILE A 2 14.15 -30.01 54.26
N SER A 3 14.32 -29.21 53.20
CA SER A 3 15.60 -28.97 52.48
C SER A 3 15.29 -28.07 51.28
N GLU A 4 15.54 -26.73 51.33
CA GLU A 4 16.76 -26.04 50.89
C GLU A 4 17.08 -26.35 49.42
N GLY A 5 17.09 -25.44 48.48
CA GLY A 5 17.59 -24.05 48.41
C GLY A 5 18.70 -24.03 47.36
N ASP A 6 18.51 -23.32 46.25
CA ASP A 6 19.64 -22.81 45.48
C ASP A 6 19.28 -21.54 44.74
N THR A 7 19.79 -20.47 45.32
CA THR A 7 19.85 -19.10 44.82
C THR A 7 21.05 -18.99 43.87
N ILE A 8 20.87 -18.63 42.61
CA ILE A 8 21.98 -18.23 41.74
C ILE A 8 21.97 -16.73 41.54
N GLN A 9 23.05 -16.18 41.96
CA GLN A 9 23.47 -14.80 42.14
C GLN A 9 23.68 -14.06 40.82
N MET A 10 23.08 -12.85 40.72
CA MET A 10 23.40 -11.87 39.71
C MET A 10 24.83 -11.35 39.89
N SER A 11 25.66 -11.47 38.86
CA SER A 11 26.94 -10.77 38.75
C SER A 11 26.85 -9.58 37.81
N LYS A 12 26.87 -8.39 38.40
CA LYS A 12 27.15 -7.11 37.74
C LYS A 12 28.59 -7.07 37.28
N ARG A 13 28.89 -6.84 36.02
CA ARG A 13 30.19 -6.28 35.61
C ARG A 13 29.96 -4.98 34.83
N ARG A 14 30.29 -3.90 35.52
CA ARG A 14 30.57 -2.58 34.97
C ARG A 14 31.94 -2.63 34.29
N GLY A 15 32.00 -2.17 33.07
CA GLY A 15 33.25 -1.89 32.35
C GLY A 15 33.18 -0.49 31.77
N PHE A 16 33.71 0.44 32.52
CA PHE A 16 33.99 1.82 32.09
C PHE A 16 35.25 1.77 31.20
N MET A 17 35.20 2.36 30.00
CA MET A 17 36.42 2.77 29.34
C MET A 17 36.19 4.08 28.59
N VAL A 18 36.74 5.10 29.19
CA VAL A 18 36.94 6.44 28.63
C VAL A 18 38.18 6.37 27.76
N CYS A 19 38.15 6.90 26.56
CA CYS A 19 39.35 7.35 25.89
C CYS A 19 39.16 8.61 25.10
N SER A 20 40.04 9.51 25.40
CA SER A 20 40.06 10.93 25.16
C SER A 20 40.33 11.35 23.71
N MET A 21 39.88 12.58 23.41
CA MET A 21 40.30 13.58 22.42
C MET A 21 41.71 13.44 21.83
N LEU A 22 41.82 13.72 20.55
CA LEU A 22 42.94 14.52 20.00
C LEU A 22 42.47 15.36 18.81
N LEU A 23 42.61 16.66 19.06
CA LEU A 23 42.44 17.79 18.10
C LEU A 23 43.78 17.88 17.31
N ALA A 24 43.69 18.09 16.00
CA ALA A 24 44.81 18.69 15.26
C ALA A 24 44.24 19.51 14.08
N ALA A 25 44.28 20.82 14.25
CA ALA A 25 44.14 21.83 13.21
C ALA A 25 45.45 21.99 12.44
N VAL A 26 45.39 22.00 11.11
CA VAL A 26 46.49 22.55 10.29
C VAL A 26 45.90 23.56 9.30
N ILE A 27 46.26 24.83 9.59
CA ILE A 27 46.10 25.96 8.70
C ILE A 27 47.41 26.10 7.92
N LEU A 28 47.36 26.20 6.60
CA LEU A 28 48.47 26.68 5.80
C LEU A 28 47.97 27.62 4.71
N LEU A 29 48.25 28.91 4.96
CA LEU A 29 48.22 30.03 4.02
C LEU A 29 49.45 29.97 3.11
N LEU A 30 49.28 30.17 1.82
CA LEU A 30 50.35 30.64 0.95
C LEU A 30 49.77 31.62 -0.09
N THR A 31 50.13 32.87 0.11
CA THR A 31 50.07 33.99 -0.83
C THR A 31 51.26 33.95 -1.76
N ALA A 32 51.08 34.19 -3.05
CA ALA A 32 52.13 34.75 -3.90
C ALA A 32 51.54 35.58 -5.02
N CYS A 33 51.96 36.83 -5.08
CA CYS A 33 51.74 37.84 -6.10
C CYS A 33 52.54 37.57 -7.39
N GLY A 34 52.05 38.09 -8.52
CA GLY A 34 52.83 38.24 -9.74
C GLY A 34 52.01 38.86 -10.86
N GLY A 35 52.24 40.19 -11.07
CA GLY A 35 51.51 41.02 -12.00
C GLY A 35 52.00 40.92 -13.48
N GLY A 36 51.22 41.50 -14.37
CA GLY A 36 51.56 41.70 -15.78
C GLY A 36 50.39 42.26 -16.55
N ALA A 37 50.39 43.57 -16.74
CA ALA A 37 49.41 44.31 -17.55
C ALA A 37 49.73 44.22 -19.04
N THR A 38 48.72 44.01 -19.88
CA THR A 38 48.59 44.63 -21.22
C THR A 38 47.13 44.56 -21.68
N ALA A 39 46.52 45.68 -21.94
CA ALA A 39 45.29 45.84 -22.77
C ALA A 39 45.71 46.55 -24.07
N PRO A 40 44.80 46.75 -25.08
CA PRO A 40 43.48 46.23 -25.39
C PRO A 40 43.36 45.73 -26.84
N ALA A 41 42.34 44.89 -27.12
CA ALA A 41 41.81 44.81 -28.48
C ALA A 41 40.30 44.69 -28.44
N ASN A 42 39.67 45.72 -28.93
CA ASN A 42 38.23 45.85 -29.09
C ASN A 42 37.76 45.00 -30.28
N VAL A 43 36.94 43.99 -30.04
CA VAL A 43 36.19 43.24 -31.08
C VAL A 43 34.72 43.29 -30.70
N THR A 44 34.04 44.21 -31.36
CA THR A 44 32.56 44.26 -31.40
C THR A 44 32.06 43.05 -32.14
N SER A 45 31.54 42.06 -31.39
CA SER A 45 30.72 40.96 -31.92
C SER A 45 29.29 41.22 -31.51
N SER A 46 28.47 41.66 -32.44
CA SER A 46 27.01 41.72 -32.37
C SER A 46 26.46 40.29 -32.36
N GLY A 47 26.37 39.71 -31.16
CA GLY A 47 25.65 38.47 -30.89
C GLY A 47 24.17 38.78 -30.68
N THR A 48 23.36 38.40 -31.63
CA THR A 48 21.91 38.29 -31.54
C THR A 48 21.53 37.61 -30.21
N PRO A 49 20.59 38.13 -29.41
CA PRO A 49 20.11 37.40 -28.24
C PRO A 49 19.41 36.12 -28.73
N ALA A 50 19.97 34.98 -28.42
CA ALA A 50 19.29 33.71 -28.58
C ALA A 50 17.98 33.77 -27.76
N ALA A 51 16.89 33.65 -28.46
CA ALA A 51 15.54 33.64 -27.91
C ALA A 51 15.45 32.63 -26.75
N GLY A 52 14.80 33.10 -25.69
CA GLY A 52 14.66 32.47 -24.41
C GLY A 52 14.31 31.00 -24.47
N GLY A 53 15.11 30.20 -23.82
CA GLY A 53 14.69 28.91 -23.37
C GLY A 53 13.46 29.10 -22.47
N SER A 54 12.33 28.54 -22.88
CA SER A 54 11.14 28.38 -22.08
C SER A 54 11.57 27.69 -20.78
N GLY A 55 11.71 28.46 -19.71
CA GLY A 55 12.06 27.94 -18.38
C GLY A 55 10.95 27.04 -17.91
N ALA A 56 11.09 25.74 -18.17
CA ALA A 56 10.16 24.75 -17.63
C ALA A 56 10.12 24.94 -16.10
N LYS A 57 8.93 25.19 -15.57
CA LYS A 57 8.73 25.29 -14.12
C LYS A 57 9.28 24.02 -13.46
N PRO A 58 10.10 24.14 -12.39
CA PRO A 58 10.64 22.94 -11.73
C PRO A 58 9.50 22.04 -11.25
N LEU A 59 9.68 20.73 -11.43
CA LEU A 59 8.70 19.73 -11.00
C LEU A 59 8.54 19.77 -9.47
N GLN A 60 7.30 19.62 -9.00
CA GLN A 60 7.00 19.54 -7.57
C GLN A 60 7.20 18.09 -7.08
N LYS A 61 8.00 17.91 -6.03
CA LYS A 61 8.24 16.58 -5.46
C LYS A 61 7.02 16.07 -4.72
N VAL A 62 6.57 14.85 -5.06
CA VAL A 62 5.51 14.13 -4.36
C VAL A 62 6.01 12.73 -4.01
N LYS A 63 5.98 12.38 -2.72
CA LYS A 63 6.29 11.03 -2.24
C LYS A 63 5.01 10.25 -2.07
N ILE A 64 4.97 9.04 -2.67
CA ILE A 64 3.84 8.12 -2.63
C ILE A 64 4.29 6.86 -1.88
N GLN A 65 3.77 6.65 -0.68
CA GLN A 65 4.05 5.48 0.16
C GLN A 65 3.13 4.33 -0.24
N LEU A 66 3.71 3.24 -0.69
CA LEU A 66 2.98 1.99 -0.91
C LEU A 66 2.71 1.27 0.41
N LYS A 67 1.62 0.51 0.50
CA LYS A 67 1.32 -0.29 1.70
C LYS A 67 2.12 -1.59 1.77
N TRP A 68 2.69 -2.03 0.65
CA TRP A 68 3.39 -3.30 0.55
C TRP A 68 4.67 -3.16 -0.29
N VAL A 69 5.39 -4.28 -0.42
CA VAL A 69 6.56 -4.37 -1.29
C VAL A 69 6.18 -4.10 -2.75
N PRO A 70 7.13 -3.67 -3.60
CA PRO A 70 6.89 -3.45 -5.02
C PRO A 70 6.35 -4.70 -5.71
N GLN A 71 5.16 -4.57 -6.31
CA GLN A 71 4.49 -5.66 -7.04
C GLN A 71 3.36 -5.10 -7.92
N ALA A 72 2.77 -5.93 -8.77
CA ALA A 72 1.75 -5.52 -9.73
C ALA A 72 0.43 -5.02 -9.09
N GLN A 73 0.25 -5.23 -7.77
CA GLN A 73 -0.80 -4.57 -7.00
C GLN A 73 -0.76 -3.04 -7.14
N PHE A 74 0.40 -2.45 -7.43
CA PHE A 74 0.58 -1.01 -7.58
C PHE A 74 0.89 -0.61 -9.03
N ALA A 75 0.53 -1.44 -9.98
CA ALA A 75 0.88 -1.29 -11.40
C ALA A 75 0.54 0.09 -11.98
N GLY A 76 -0.62 0.65 -11.61
CA GLY A 76 -1.02 1.98 -12.08
C GLY A 76 -0.07 3.10 -11.64
N ILE A 77 0.50 3.02 -10.43
CA ILE A 77 1.45 4.02 -9.93
C ILE A 77 2.79 3.90 -10.68
N TYR A 78 3.25 2.66 -10.91
CA TYR A 78 4.47 2.41 -11.68
C TYR A 78 4.31 2.81 -13.15
N ALA A 79 3.16 2.49 -13.77
CA ALA A 79 2.83 2.91 -15.12
C ALA A 79 2.78 4.44 -15.24
N ALA A 80 2.16 5.13 -14.28
CA ALA A 80 2.10 6.59 -14.26
C ALA A 80 3.51 7.22 -14.25
N LYS A 81 4.44 6.65 -13.49
CA LYS A 81 5.82 7.12 -13.44
C LYS A 81 6.57 6.83 -14.75
N GLU A 82 6.53 5.60 -15.23
CA GLU A 82 7.25 5.17 -16.44
C GLU A 82 6.75 5.90 -17.69
N LYS A 83 5.43 6.13 -17.79
CA LYS A 83 4.82 6.83 -18.94
C LYS A 83 4.91 8.35 -18.83
N GLY A 84 5.51 8.88 -17.78
CA GLY A 84 5.68 10.32 -17.60
C GLY A 84 4.42 11.08 -17.18
N TYR A 85 3.32 10.42 -16.78
CA TYR A 85 2.07 11.08 -16.44
C TYR A 85 2.19 12.01 -15.23
N PHE A 86 3.08 11.69 -14.29
CA PHE A 86 3.41 12.64 -13.21
C PHE A 86 4.13 13.87 -13.73
N ALA A 87 5.09 13.71 -14.66
CA ALA A 87 5.83 14.82 -15.23
C ALA A 87 4.93 15.74 -16.09
N GLU A 88 3.96 15.18 -16.81
CA GLU A 88 2.92 15.94 -17.54
C GLU A 88 2.12 16.86 -16.60
N GLU A 89 1.89 16.44 -15.35
CA GLU A 89 1.21 17.21 -14.31
C GLU A 89 2.17 18.13 -13.51
N GLY A 90 3.45 18.20 -13.91
CA GLY A 90 4.47 19.00 -13.23
C GLY A 90 4.98 18.39 -11.93
N ILE A 91 4.92 17.06 -11.79
CA ILE A 91 5.26 16.31 -10.59
C ILE A 91 6.51 15.45 -10.81
N ASP A 92 7.45 15.53 -9.85
CA ASP A 92 8.53 14.56 -9.65
C ASP A 92 8.08 13.55 -8.58
N ALA A 93 7.57 12.38 -9.01
CA ALA A 93 7.03 11.37 -8.12
C ALA A 93 8.11 10.41 -7.61
N GLU A 94 8.23 10.32 -6.29
CA GLU A 94 9.03 9.30 -5.59
C GLU A 94 8.09 8.21 -5.07
N ILE A 95 8.25 6.97 -5.56
CA ILE A 95 7.49 5.81 -5.07
C ILE A 95 8.30 5.17 -3.95
N VAL A 96 7.74 5.17 -2.74
CA VAL A 96 8.38 4.62 -1.53
C VAL A 96 7.81 3.24 -1.27
N PRO A 97 8.64 2.18 -1.29
CA PRO A 97 8.19 0.83 -0.96
C PRO A 97 7.60 0.73 0.45
N GLY A 98 6.56 -0.09 0.60
CA GLY A 98 6.02 -0.48 1.89
C GLY A 98 6.53 -1.85 2.34
N GLY A 99 5.80 -2.46 3.24
CA GLY A 99 6.10 -3.80 3.80
C GLY A 99 5.36 -4.04 5.10
N PRO A 100 5.52 -5.23 5.71
CA PRO A 100 4.76 -5.63 6.91
C PRO A 100 5.00 -4.74 8.12
N ASP A 101 6.15 -4.06 8.20
CA ASP A 101 6.53 -3.21 9.34
C ASP A 101 6.32 -1.71 9.06
N VAL A 102 5.77 -1.33 7.89
CA VAL A 102 5.53 0.06 7.51
C VAL A 102 4.10 0.45 7.87
N ILE A 103 3.95 1.44 8.72
CA ILE A 103 2.65 2.04 9.08
C ILE A 103 2.42 3.25 8.17
N ILE A 104 1.65 3.05 7.11
CA ILE A 104 1.44 4.03 6.04
C ILE A 104 0.87 5.34 6.57
N GLU A 105 -0.13 5.26 7.44
CA GLU A 105 -0.83 6.40 8.01
C GLU A 105 0.14 7.29 8.80
N GLN A 106 1.09 6.70 9.53
CA GLN A 106 2.12 7.44 10.24
C GLN A 106 3.10 8.12 9.29
N GLN A 107 3.50 7.46 8.18
CA GLN A 107 4.35 8.08 7.16
C GLN A 107 3.70 9.34 6.58
N VAL A 108 2.39 9.27 6.31
CA VAL A 108 1.61 10.40 5.77
C VAL A 108 1.43 11.51 6.82
N VAL A 109 1.04 11.17 8.04
CA VAL A 109 0.81 12.18 9.11
C VAL A 109 2.08 12.92 9.48
N ASN A 110 3.21 12.19 9.53
CA ASN A 110 4.51 12.77 9.87
C ASN A 110 5.16 13.54 8.70
N GLY A 111 4.54 13.53 7.52
CA GLY A 111 5.07 14.23 6.33
C GLY A 111 6.25 13.52 5.65
N ALA A 112 6.55 12.27 6.02
CA ALA A 112 7.53 11.43 5.33
C ALA A 112 7.04 11.05 3.93
N ALA A 113 5.73 10.95 3.74
CA ALA A 113 5.07 10.83 2.44
C ALA A 113 3.90 11.82 2.33
N HIS A 114 3.56 12.22 1.11
CA HIS A 114 2.44 13.13 0.84
C HIS A 114 1.14 12.37 0.57
N ILE A 115 1.26 11.27 -0.17
CA ILE A 115 0.16 10.34 -0.48
C ILE A 115 0.55 8.96 0.06
N GLY A 116 -0.41 8.25 0.65
CA GLY A 116 -0.28 6.85 1.05
C GLY A 116 -1.29 5.98 0.32
N VAL A 117 -0.91 4.72 0.06
CA VAL A 117 -1.85 3.67 -0.33
C VAL A 117 -2.12 2.82 0.90
N THR A 118 -3.37 2.75 1.34
CA THR A 118 -3.79 1.93 2.50
C THR A 118 -5.16 1.32 2.26
N SER A 119 -5.72 0.59 3.23
CA SER A 119 -7.10 0.13 3.17
C SER A 119 -8.06 1.14 3.82
N LEU A 120 -9.32 1.14 3.37
CA LEU A 120 -10.30 2.12 3.83
C LEU A 120 -10.67 1.92 5.32
N ASP A 121 -10.68 0.69 5.80
CA ASP A 121 -10.86 0.37 7.22
C ASP A 121 -9.71 0.90 8.08
N SER A 122 -8.47 0.78 7.60
CA SER A 122 -7.31 1.34 8.28
C SER A 122 -7.38 2.87 8.38
N LEU A 123 -7.85 3.54 7.32
CA LEU A 123 -8.15 4.97 7.37
C LEU A 123 -9.14 5.29 8.50
N PHE A 124 -10.27 4.56 8.59
CA PHE A 124 -11.27 4.81 9.63
C PHE A 124 -10.74 4.59 11.04
N VAL A 125 -9.98 3.52 11.26
CA VAL A 125 -9.31 3.23 12.55
C VAL A 125 -8.38 4.37 12.95
N ASN A 126 -7.55 4.83 12.04
CA ASN A 126 -6.59 5.89 12.33
C ASN A 126 -7.28 7.24 12.54
N ARG A 127 -8.38 7.52 11.84
CA ARG A 127 -9.20 8.72 12.10
C ARG A 127 -9.89 8.66 13.47
N ASP A 128 -10.42 7.50 13.89
CA ASP A 128 -11.02 7.32 15.21
C ASP A 128 -9.99 7.52 16.35
N ASN A 129 -8.72 7.25 16.05
CA ASN A 129 -7.58 7.55 16.92
C ASN A 129 -7.07 9.01 16.80
N GLY A 130 -7.79 9.87 16.07
CA GLY A 130 -7.52 11.31 15.96
C GLY A 130 -6.52 11.70 14.88
N LEU A 131 -6.09 10.81 13.98
CA LEU A 131 -5.20 11.19 12.89
C LEU A 131 -5.99 11.93 11.78
N PRO A 132 -5.54 13.12 11.35
CA PRO A 132 -6.24 13.95 10.37
C PRO A 132 -5.99 13.47 8.93
N LEU A 133 -6.47 12.29 8.60
CA LEU A 133 -6.32 11.65 7.31
C LEU A 133 -7.60 11.73 6.48
N VAL A 134 -7.45 11.80 5.15
CA VAL A 134 -8.57 11.87 4.20
C VAL A 134 -8.27 10.96 3.01
N SER A 135 -9.26 10.19 2.57
CA SER A 135 -9.18 9.42 1.32
C SER A 135 -9.51 10.31 0.13
N LEU A 136 -8.72 10.18 -0.94
CA LEU A 136 -8.77 11.00 -2.15
C LEU A 136 -9.35 10.26 -3.35
N ALA A 137 -9.17 8.94 -3.42
CA ALA A 137 -9.69 8.05 -4.44
C ALA A 137 -9.67 6.60 -3.96
N GLN A 138 -10.65 5.81 -4.35
CA GLN A 138 -10.75 4.39 -4.04
C GLN A 138 -10.28 3.56 -5.24
N VAL A 139 -9.07 3.03 -5.18
CA VAL A 139 -8.46 2.29 -6.29
C VAL A 139 -9.15 0.94 -6.50
N SER A 140 -9.19 0.09 -5.48
CA SER A 140 -9.86 -1.22 -5.56
C SER A 140 -11.37 -1.07 -5.35
N GLN A 141 -12.14 -1.36 -6.38
CA GLN A 141 -13.61 -1.25 -6.38
C GLN A 141 -14.29 -2.48 -5.80
N LYS A 142 -13.56 -3.61 -5.75
CA LYS A 142 -13.99 -4.90 -5.22
C LYS A 142 -12.94 -5.45 -4.27
N SER A 143 -13.37 -6.28 -3.31
CA SER A 143 -12.45 -6.94 -2.41
C SER A 143 -11.79 -8.16 -3.06
N SER A 144 -10.50 -8.28 -2.81
CA SER A 144 -9.69 -9.42 -3.23
C SER A 144 -9.83 -10.63 -2.31
N TYR A 145 -10.36 -10.45 -1.10
CA TYR A 145 -10.31 -11.46 -0.04
C TYR A 145 -11.16 -12.69 -0.32
N ARG A 146 -10.52 -13.83 -0.14
CA ARG A 146 -11.10 -15.17 -0.23
C ARG A 146 -10.73 -15.95 1.03
N LEU A 147 -11.61 -16.89 1.40
CA LEU A 147 -11.27 -18.00 2.27
C LEU A 147 -11.14 -19.24 1.39
N ILE A 148 -10.02 -19.95 1.51
CA ILE A 148 -9.75 -21.14 0.73
C ILE A 148 -9.55 -22.34 1.63
N ALA A 149 -10.09 -23.50 1.22
CA ALA A 149 -9.97 -24.78 1.90
C ALA A 149 -9.69 -25.87 0.89
N LYS A 150 -8.85 -26.86 1.24
CA LYS A 150 -8.69 -28.07 0.43
C LYS A 150 -9.97 -28.89 0.47
N LYS A 151 -10.43 -29.41 -0.67
CA LYS A 151 -11.68 -30.22 -0.74
C LYS A 151 -11.64 -31.43 0.15
N GLU A 152 -10.48 -32.05 0.32
CA GLU A 152 -10.28 -33.21 1.23
C GLU A 152 -10.62 -32.92 2.69
N LYS A 153 -10.64 -31.64 3.11
CA LYS A 153 -11.07 -31.22 4.46
C LYS A 153 -12.61 -31.24 4.63
N GLY A 154 -13.36 -31.44 3.54
CA GLY A 154 -14.82 -31.51 3.57
C GLY A 154 -15.52 -30.19 3.89
N ILE A 155 -14.83 -29.05 3.66
CA ILE A 155 -15.34 -27.69 3.95
C ILE A 155 -15.89 -27.12 2.64
N ASP A 156 -17.05 -27.58 2.20
CA ASP A 156 -17.72 -27.18 0.96
C ASP A 156 -18.80 -26.09 1.16
N ALA A 157 -19.06 -25.72 2.43
CA ALA A 157 -19.96 -24.66 2.83
C ALA A 157 -19.40 -23.91 4.05
N PRO A 158 -19.72 -22.61 4.23
CA PRO A 158 -19.21 -21.81 5.34
C PRO A 158 -19.48 -22.41 6.72
N GLU A 159 -20.66 -23.02 6.92
CA GLU A 159 -21.10 -23.62 8.19
C GLU A 159 -20.21 -24.81 8.58
N LYS A 160 -19.57 -25.46 7.63
CA LYS A 160 -18.62 -26.57 7.86
C LYS A 160 -17.26 -26.11 8.38
N MET A 161 -17.03 -24.80 8.49
CA MET A 161 -15.87 -24.25 9.17
C MET A 161 -15.96 -24.39 10.69
N LYS A 162 -17.11 -24.83 11.23
CA LYS A 162 -17.25 -25.09 12.67
C LYS A 162 -16.24 -26.12 13.16
N GLY A 163 -15.52 -25.77 14.24
CA GLY A 163 -14.43 -26.57 14.81
C GLY A 163 -13.12 -26.51 14.04
N LYS A 164 -13.01 -25.69 12.99
CA LYS A 164 -11.84 -25.63 12.12
C LYS A 164 -10.88 -24.51 12.50
N LYS A 165 -9.61 -24.66 12.09
CA LYS A 165 -8.57 -23.64 12.20
C LYS A 165 -8.65 -22.71 10.99
N VAL A 166 -9.10 -21.49 11.22
CA VAL A 166 -9.24 -20.46 10.18
C VAL A 166 -8.11 -19.46 10.31
N GLY A 167 -7.23 -19.43 9.31
CA GLY A 167 -6.12 -18.47 9.23
C GLY A 167 -6.59 -17.12 8.72
N THR A 168 -6.08 -16.03 9.33
CA THR A 168 -6.22 -14.67 8.83
C THR A 168 -5.06 -13.79 9.29
N TRP A 169 -4.79 -12.73 8.55
CA TRP A 169 -3.86 -11.70 9.01
C TRP A 169 -4.53 -10.89 10.12
N MET A 170 -3.84 -10.78 11.26
CA MET A 170 -4.34 -10.04 12.40
C MET A 170 -4.25 -8.52 12.15
N GLY A 171 -5.07 -7.77 12.82
CA GLY A 171 -5.27 -6.34 12.60
C GLY A 171 -6.65 -6.07 12.03
N SER A 172 -6.81 -5.05 11.20
CA SER A 172 -8.11 -4.70 10.63
C SER A 172 -8.69 -5.78 9.71
N GLN A 173 -7.84 -6.50 9.00
CA GLN A 173 -8.24 -7.49 7.99
C GLN A 173 -8.99 -8.70 8.53
N GLN A 174 -8.75 -9.11 9.78
CA GLN A 174 -9.47 -10.22 10.41
C GLN A 174 -10.98 -9.99 10.50
N PHE A 175 -11.42 -8.74 10.58
CA PHE A 175 -12.82 -8.43 10.92
C PHE A 175 -13.81 -8.75 9.80
N GLN A 176 -13.41 -8.69 8.55
CA GLN A 176 -14.24 -9.19 7.47
C GLN A 176 -14.37 -10.73 7.49
N VAL A 177 -13.35 -11.45 7.98
CA VAL A 177 -13.44 -12.89 8.24
C VAL A 177 -14.41 -13.18 9.38
N LEU A 178 -14.37 -12.40 10.47
CA LEU A 178 -15.34 -12.52 11.56
C LEU A 178 -16.76 -12.23 11.08
N ALA A 179 -16.94 -11.18 10.25
CA ALA A 179 -18.22 -10.84 9.65
C ALA A 179 -18.74 -11.97 8.74
N PHE A 180 -17.84 -12.64 8.01
CA PHE A 180 -18.20 -13.82 7.22
C PHE A 180 -18.70 -14.96 8.09
N MET A 181 -17.99 -15.30 9.17
CA MET A 181 -18.42 -16.35 10.09
C MET A 181 -19.80 -16.07 10.67
N GLU A 182 -20.03 -14.88 11.20
CA GLU A 182 -21.33 -14.50 11.77
C GLU A 182 -22.46 -14.53 10.76
N LYS A 183 -22.20 -14.09 9.51
CA LYS A 183 -23.21 -14.14 8.44
C LYS A 183 -23.75 -15.54 8.23
N TYR A 184 -22.91 -16.56 8.39
CA TYR A 184 -23.28 -17.97 8.23
C TYR A 184 -23.55 -18.67 9.58
N GLY A 185 -23.88 -17.90 10.62
CA GLY A 185 -24.35 -18.43 11.91
C GLY A 185 -23.27 -19.04 12.80
N LEU A 186 -21.98 -18.77 12.51
CA LEU A 186 -20.86 -19.20 13.34
C LEU A 186 -20.47 -18.10 14.33
N ASP A 187 -20.33 -18.43 15.59
CA ASP A 187 -19.72 -17.55 16.60
C ASP A 187 -18.18 -17.63 16.45
N PRO A 188 -17.51 -16.55 15.97
CA PRO A 188 -16.08 -16.63 15.71
C PRO A 188 -15.22 -16.90 16.96
N LYS A 189 -15.77 -16.69 18.15
CA LYS A 189 -15.07 -16.92 19.43
C LYS A 189 -15.24 -18.34 19.97
N LYS A 190 -16.25 -19.07 19.49
CA LYS A 190 -16.60 -20.39 20.02
C LYS A 190 -16.54 -21.49 18.96
N ASP A 191 -16.96 -21.15 17.72
CA ASP A 191 -17.17 -22.13 16.68
C ASP A 191 -15.96 -22.34 15.78
N ILE A 192 -14.97 -21.46 15.81
CA ILE A 192 -13.72 -21.63 15.05
C ILE A 192 -12.49 -21.37 15.93
N SER A 193 -11.35 -21.89 15.49
CA SER A 193 -10.04 -21.49 16.04
C SER A 193 -9.42 -20.46 15.08
N LEU A 194 -9.52 -19.16 15.42
CA LEU A 194 -8.88 -18.11 14.62
C LEU A 194 -7.38 -18.14 14.83
N VAL A 195 -6.60 -18.31 13.77
CA VAL A 195 -5.15 -18.48 13.81
C VAL A 195 -4.49 -17.31 13.07
N LYS A 196 -3.44 -16.74 13.66
CA LYS A 196 -2.60 -15.75 12.95
C LYS A 196 -1.93 -16.42 11.76
N GLN A 197 -2.31 -16.01 10.55
CA GLN A 197 -1.66 -16.44 9.33
C GLN A 197 -0.36 -15.67 9.13
N GLY A 198 0.68 -16.39 8.69
CA GLY A 198 1.98 -15.82 8.35
C GLY A 198 1.97 -15.08 7.02
N PHE A 199 3.15 -14.67 6.61
CA PHE A 199 3.39 -13.97 5.34
C PHE A 199 3.26 -14.91 4.12
N THR A 200 3.57 -16.19 4.31
CA THR A 200 3.54 -17.24 3.27
C THR A 200 2.33 -18.16 3.45
N MET A 201 2.11 -19.05 2.47
CA MET A 201 1.07 -20.09 2.54
C MET A 201 1.55 -21.40 3.19
N ASP A 202 2.71 -21.43 3.84
CA ASP A 202 3.29 -22.65 4.44
C ASP A 202 2.37 -23.31 5.47
N GLN A 203 1.66 -22.50 6.28
CA GLN A 203 0.70 -23.01 7.25
C GLN A 203 -0.48 -23.73 6.57
N PHE A 204 -0.90 -23.28 5.39
CA PHE A 204 -1.94 -23.94 4.59
C PHE A 204 -1.41 -25.22 3.94
N PHE A 205 -0.20 -25.17 3.38
CA PHE A 205 0.41 -26.35 2.75
C PHE A 205 0.68 -27.48 3.75
N SER A 206 1.11 -27.14 4.97
CA SER A 206 1.44 -28.08 6.04
C SER A 206 0.23 -28.48 6.92
N ASP A 207 -1.00 -28.18 6.50
CA ASP A 207 -2.25 -28.47 7.22
C ASP A 207 -2.32 -27.90 8.65
N GLN A 208 -1.54 -26.87 8.95
CA GLN A 208 -1.68 -26.12 10.20
C GLN A 208 -2.94 -25.24 10.20
N LEU A 209 -3.47 -24.94 9.01
CA LEU A 209 -4.75 -24.28 8.78
C LEU A 209 -5.67 -25.21 7.99
N ASP A 210 -6.93 -25.30 8.38
CA ASP A 210 -7.97 -25.96 7.61
C ASP A 210 -8.55 -25.04 6.54
N VAL A 211 -8.61 -23.74 6.85
CA VAL A 211 -9.04 -22.66 5.96
C VAL A 211 -8.01 -21.54 6.05
N ALA A 212 -7.58 -21.02 4.92
CA ALA A 212 -6.67 -19.86 4.87
C ALA A 212 -7.33 -18.65 4.23
N THR A 213 -6.97 -17.47 4.67
CA THR A 213 -7.26 -16.22 3.94
C THR A 213 -6.27 -16.05 2.79
N ALA A 214 -6.78 -15.68 1.63
CA ALA A 214 -5.98 -15.42 0.44
C ALA A 214 -6.54 -14.21 -0.32
N THR A 215 -5.67 -13.39 -0.88
CA THR A 215 -6.09 -12.43 -1.90
C THR A 215 -6.14 -13.13 -3.25
N ILE A 216 -7.17 -12.82 -4.07
CA ILE A 216 -7.34 -13.44 -5.38
C ILE A 216 -6.19 -13.11 -6.33
N TYR A 217 -5.49 -12.01 -6.12
CA TYR A 217 -4.39 -11.58 -6.98
C TYR A 217 -3.01 -12.09 -6.54
N ASN A 218 -2.86 -12.62 -5.32
CA ASN A 218 -1.57 -13.05 -4.77
C ASN A 218 -1.63 -14.47 -4.18
N GLU A 219 -2.00 -14.64 -2.90
CA GLU A 219 -1.87 -15.90 -2.17
C GLU A 219 -2.65 -17.05 -2.82
N TYR A 220 -3.79 -16.76 -3.42
CA TYR A 220 -4.56 -17.78 -4.16
C TYR A 220 -3.74 -18.40 -5.30
N TYR A 221 -3.04 -17.55 -6.07
CA TYR A 221 -2.18 -18.02 -7.15
C TYR A 221 -0.89 -18.66 -6.64
N VAL A 222 -0.33 -18.22 -5.51
CA VAL A 222 0.77 -18.93 -4.85
C VAL A 222 0.37 -20.38 -4.57
N VAL A 223 -0.88 -20.61 -4.13
CA VAL A 223 -1.39 -21.98 -3.90
C VAL A 223 -1.52 -22.76 -5.21
N LEU A 224 -2.04 -22.16 -6.27
CA LEU A 224 -2.16 -22.85 -7.57
C LEU A 224 -0.78 -23.13 -8.20
N GLU A 225 0.13 -22.19 -8.13
CA GLU A 225 1.51 -22.30 -8.65
C GLU A 225 2.34 -23.34 -7.89
N SER A 226 1.98 -23.67 -6.64
CA SER A 226 2.60 -24.77 -5.88
C SER A 226 2.20 -26.17 -6.38
N GLY A 227 1.27 -26.24 -7.35
CA GLY A 227 0.77 -27.50 -7.94
C GLY A 227 -0.59 -27.95 -7.38
N VAL A 228 -1.19 -27.23 -6.43
CA VAL A 228 -2.57 -27.49 -6.01
C VAL A 228 -3.52 -27.09 -7.15
N LYS A 229 -4.40 -27.99 -7.56
CA LYS A 229 -5.36 -27.67 -8.62
C LYS A 229 -6.52 -26.86 -8.08
N GLU A 230 -7.03 -25.93 -8.87
CA GLU A 230 -8.24 -25.19 -8.53
C GLU A 230 -9.42 -26.12 -8.22
N ALA A 231 -9.53 -27.22 -8.98
CA ALA A 231 -10.54 -28.25 -8.77
C ALA A 231 -10.46 -28.92 -7.38
N ASP A 232 -9.34 -28.81 -6.67
CA ASP A 232 -9.12 -29.41 -5.34
C ASP A 232 -9.35 -28.39 -4.20
N LEU A 233 -9.82 -27.18 -4.53
CA LEU A 233 -10.10 -26.12 -3.57
C LEU A 233 -11.60 -25.79 -3.50
N HIS A 234 -12.08 -25.47 -2.31
CA HIS A 234 -13.26 -24.65 -2.09
C HIS A 234 -12.83 -23.23 -1.82
N VAL A 235 -13.44 -22.28 -2.52
CA VAL A 235 -13.11 -20.84 -2.46
C VAL A 235 -14.36 -20.07 -2.09
N PHE A 236 -14.31 -19.31 -1.00
CA PHE A 236 -15.40 -18.50 -0.51
C PHE A 236 -15.04 -17.00 -0.67
N SER A 237 -15.81 -16.28 -1.47
CA SER A 237 -15.61 -14.87 -1.72
C SER A 237 -16.27 -14.00 -0.63
N LEU A 238 -15.49 -13.15 0.05
CA LEU A 238 -16.04 -12.22 1.02
C LEU A 238 -16.83 -11.10 0.33
N GLU A 239 -16.46 -10.75 -0.90
CA GLU A 239 -17.20 -9.79 -1.72
C GLU A 239 -18.60 -10.31 -2.06
N GLU A 240 -18.71 -11.54 -2.59
CA GLU A 240 -20.00 -12.17 -2.92
C GLU A 240 -20.84 -12.42 -1.67
N ALA A 241 -20.19 -12.71 -0.54
CA ALA A 241 -20.85 -12.81 0.73
C ALA A 241 -21.33 -11.44 1.26
N GLY A 242 -20.97 -10.32 0.66
CA GLY A 242 -21.39 -8.98 1.07
C GLY A 242 -20.84 -8.53 2.43
N VAL A 243 -19.69 -9.09 2.84
CA VAL A 243 -19.01 -8.76 4.11
C VAL A 243 -17.61 -8.20 3.89
N ALA A 244 -17.25 -7.94 2.64
CA ALA A 244 -15.96 -7.40 2.27
C ALA A 244 -15.79 -5.94 2.71
N MET A 245 -14.57 -5.59 3.08
CA MET A 245 -14.11 -4.23 3.34
C MET A 245 -13.22 -3.78 2.17
N LEU A 246 -13.27 -2.49 1.84
CA LEU A 246 -12.53 -1.94 0.69
C LEU A 246 -11.03 -1.84 0.99
N GLU A 247 -10.25 -2.33 0.03
CA GLU A 247 -8.80 -2.26 0.03
C GLU A 247 -8.31 -1.01 -0.73
N ASP A 248 -7.04 -0.87 -0.96
CA ASP A 248 -6.32 0.13 -1.78
C ASP A 248 -7.06 1.45 -2.04
N THR A 249 -6.98 2.35 -1.06
CA THR A 249 -7.41 3.74 -1.17
C THR A 249 -6.21 4.68 -1.10
N LEU A 250 -6.27 5.82 -1.79
CA LEU A 250 -5.25 6.86 -1.73
C LEU A 250 -5.58 7.83 -0.60
N ILE A 251 -4.66 8.01 0.35
CA ILE A 251 -4.85 8.92 1.48
C ILE A 251 -3.85 10.06 1.48
N ALA A 252 -4.25 11.18 2.08
CA ALA A 252 -3.37 12.28 2.42
C ALA A 252 -3.67 12.83 3.82
N LYS A 253 -2.73 13.60 4.40
CA LYS A 253 -3.00 14.39 5.59
C LYS A 253 -3.89 15.58 5.22
N LYS A 254 -4.91 15.86 6.04
CA LYS A 254 -5.90 16.90 5.76
C LYS A 254 -5.27 18.29 5.56
N ASP A 255 -4.36 18.70 6.44
CA ASP A 255 -3.70 20.01 6.36
C ASP A 255 -2.86 20.13 5.08
N TRP A 256 -2.17 19.05 4.70
CA TRP A 256 -1.40 19.03 3.45
C TRP A 256 -2.33 19.13 2.24
N LEU A 257 -3.45 18.40 2.24
CA LEU A 257 -4.45 18.46 1.18
C LEU A 257 -5.01 19.89 1.03
N ASP A 258 -5.35 20.54 2.14
CA ASP A 258 -5.93 21.90 2.11
C ASP A 258 -4.93 22.92 1.53
N ALA A 259 -3.65 22.79 1.86
CA ALA A 259 -2.59 23.65 1.35
C ALA A 259 -2.16 23.31 -0.09
N ASN A 260 -2.41 22.08 -0.56
CA ASN A 260 -1.86 21.56 -1.83
C ASN A 260 -2.92 20.89 -2.70
N ARG A 261 -4.16 21.36 -2.67
CA ARG A 261 -5.31 20.69 -3.34
C ARG A 261 -5.07 20.45 -4.84
N ASP A 262 -4.55 21.44 -5.57
CA ASP A 262 -4.23 21.30 -6.99
C ASP A 262 -3.20 20.19 -7.23
N LEU A 263 -2.15 20.15 -6.40
CA LEU A 263 -1.12 19.11 -6.47
C LEU A 263 -1.69 17.71 -6.16
N ALA A 264 -2.59 17.60 -5.17
CA ALA A 264 -3.27 16.35 -4.84
C ALA A 264 -4.13 15.87 -6.01
N VAL A 265 -4.94 16.75 -6.63
CA VAL A 265 -5.76 16.44 -7.80
C VAL A 265 -4.90 15.96 -8.97
N LYS A 266 -3.81 16.65 -9.27
CA LYS A 266 -2.84 16.28 -10.32
C LYS A 266 -2.20 14.92 -10.03
N THR A 267 -1.81 14.67 -8.78
CA THR A 267 -1.22 13.38 -8.37
C THR A 267 -2.22 12.24 -8.55
N VAL A 268 -3.46 12.43 -8.09
CA VAL A 268 -4.52 11.42 -8.25
C VAL A 268 -4.80 11.19 -9.73
N ARG A 269 -4.93 12.25 -10.55
CA ARG A 269 -5.14 12.13 -12.01
C ARG A 269 -4.07 11.31 -12.68
N ALA A 270 -2.79 11.57 -12.40
CA ALA A 270 -1.68 10.81 -12.95
C ALA A 270 -1.77 9.32 -12.56
N ILE A 271 -2.12 9.02 -11.30
CA ILE A 271 -2.30 7.63 -10.82
C ILE A 271 -3.47 6.94 -11.55
N LEU A 272 -4.63 7.62 -11.69
CA LEU A 272 -5.80 7.05 -12.38
C LEU A 272 -5.52 6.81 -13.87
N LYS A 273 -4.83 7.74 -14.53
CA LYS A 273 -4.35 7.58 -15.91
C LYS A 273 -3.40 6.39 -16.03
N GLY A 274 -2.49 6.23 -15.06
CA GLY A 274 -1.57 5.10 -14.97
C GLY A 274 -2.31 3.76 -14.77
N TRP A 275 -3.36 3.72 -13.97
CA TRP A 275 -4.19 2.52 -13.81
C TRP A 275 -4.92 2.14 -15.09
N ASN A 276 -5.54 3.10 -15.78
CA ASN A 276 -6.16 2.83 -17.06
C ASN A 276 -5.14 2.28 -18.06
N TYR A 277 -3.95 2.91 -18.14
CA TYR A 277 -2.87 2.39 -18.98
C TYR A 277 -2.46 0.96 -18.61
N ALA A 278 -2.24 0.70 -17.31
CA ALA A 278 -1.81 -0.61 -16.82
C ALA A 278 -2.82 -1.72 -17.14
N ILE A 279 -4.11 -1.42 -17.08
CA ILE A 279 -5.18 -2.36 -17.41
C ILE A 279 -5.20 -2.69 -18.91
N ASP A 280 -4.99 -1.67 -19.74
CA ASP A 280 -5.06 -1.81 -21.21
C ASP A 280 -3.74 -2.33 -21.82
N HIS A 281 -2.60 -2.21 -21.10
CA HIS A 281 -1.25 -2.59 -21.53
C HIS A 281 -0.52 -3.45 -20.50
N GLN A 282 -1.12 -4.60 -20.13
CA GLN A 282 -0.68 -5.41 -18.99
C GLN A 282 0.74 -5.95 -19.14
N GLU A 283 1.11 -6.46 -20.31
CA GLU A 283 2.43 -7.05 -20.54
C GLU A 283 3.56 -6.02 -20.35
N GLU A 284 3.45 -4.85 -20.98
CA GLU A 284 4.42 -3.76 -20.83
C GLU A 284 4.50 -3.26 -19.38
N THR A 285 3.33 -3.18 -18.73
CA THR A 285 3.27 -2.72 -17.34
C THR A 285 3.92 -3.70 -16.37
N VAL A 286 3.79 -4.99 -16.61
CA VAL A 286 4.50 -6.01 -15.80
C VAL A 286 6.01 -5.84 -15.93
N GLU A 287 6.55 -5.61 -17.15
CA GLU A 287 7.98 -5.32 -17.34
C GLU A 287 8.40 -4.08 -16.52
N THR A 288 7.57 -3.05 -16.50
CA THR A 288 7.82 -1.86 -15.70
C THR A 288 7.84 -2.15 -14.19
N VAL A 289 6.88 -2.91 -13.70
CA VAL A 289 6.82 -3.33 -12.28
C VAL A 289 8.05 -4.16 -11.92
N MET A 290 8.45 -5.11 -12.77
CA MET A 290 9.61 -5.99 -12.52
C MET A 290 10.93 -5.24 -12.35
N LYS A 291 11.07 -4.02 -12.88
CA LYS A 291 12.25 -3.16 -12.62
C LYS A 291 12.38 -2.73 -11.15
N SER A 292 11.26 -2.72 -10.41
CA SER A 292 11.19 -2.30 -9.00
C SER A 292 11.07 -3.46 -8.01
N VAL A 293 10.83 -4.66 -8.50
CA VAL A 293 10.71 -5.89 -7.69
C VAL A 293 12.09 -6.36 -7.25
N SER A 294 12.23 -6.79 -6.00
CA SER A 294 13.47 -7.38 -5.50
C SER A 294 13.80 -8.68 -6.24
N ALA A 295 15.05 -8.84 -6.65
CA ALA A 295 15.48 -10.02 -7.38
C ALA A 295 15.15 -11.31 -6.62
N GLY A 296 14.50 -12.26 -7.28
CA GLY A 296 14.14 -13.56 -6.73
C GLY A 296 12.95 -13.59 -5.76
N SER A 297 12.31 -12.44 -5.46
CA SER A 297 11.15 -12.41 -4.54
C SER A 297 9.85 -12.89 -5.19
N THR A 298 9.77 -12.86 -6.51
CA THR A 298 8.61 -13.30 -7.30
C THR A 298 9.01 -13.58 -8.75
N THR A 299 8.10 -14.11 -9.55
CA THR A 299 8.31 -14.36 -10.99
C THR A 299 7.53 -13.38 -11.84
N LYS A 300 7.97 -13.15 -13.08
CA LYS A 300 7.20 -12.38 -14.08
C LYS A 300 5.81 -12.99 -14.30
N GLY A 301 5.71 -14.33 -14.36
CA GLY A 301 4.43 -15.04 -14.53
C GLY A 301 3.46 -14.71 -13.39
N HIS A 302 3.90 -14.78 -12.14
CA HIS A 302 3.10 -14.40 -10.98
C HIS A 302 2.65 -12.94 -11.04
N GLN A 303 3.54 -12.02 -11.40
CA GLN A 303 3.20 -10.59 -11.51
C GLN A 303 2.22 -10.31 -12.68
N THR A 304 2.29 -11.09 -13.75
CA THR A 304 1.31 -11.04 -14.86
C THR A 304 -0.08 -11.44 -14.38
N THR A 305 -0.17 -12.55 -13.67
CA THR A 305 -1.42 -13.03 -13.06
C THR A 305 -1.95 -12.03 -12.03
N MET A 306 -1.07 -11.47 -11.20
CA MET A 306 -1.43 -10.44 -10.22
C MET A 306 -2.05 -9.22 -10.91
N LEU A 307 -1.44 -8.69 -11.97
CA LEU A 307 -1.99 -7.55 -12.70
C LEU A 307 -3.32 -7.87 -13.36
N MET A 308 -3.47 -9.05 -13.93
CA MET A 308 -4.73 -9.52 -14.52
C MET A 308 -5.88 -9.50 -13.51
N GLU A 309 -5.66 -9.98 -12.30
CA GLU A 309 -6.66 -9.96 -11.24
C GLU A 309 -6.89 -8.55 -10.67
N MET A 310 -5.82 -7.78 -10.47
CA MET A 310 -5.94 -6.37 -10.04
C MET A 310 -6.74 -5.54 -11.05
N ALA A 311 -6.58 -5.77 -12.35
CA ALA A 311 -7.37 -5.10 -13.38
C ALA A 311 -8.88 -5.29 -13.18
N LYS A 312 -9.32 -6.50 -12.81
CA LYS A 312 -10.73 -6.82 -12.51
C LYS A 312 -11.23 -6.15 -11.23
N LEU A 313 -10.34 -5.95 -10.24
CA LEU A 313 -10.68 -5.29 -8.98
C LEU A 313 -10.73 -3.77 -9.12
N VAL A 314 -9.86 -3.18 -9.94
CA VAL A 314 -9.74 -1.74 -10.15
C VAL A 314 -10.77 -1.22 -11.15
N ARG A 315 -10.98 -1.95 -12.27
CA ARG A 315 -11.97 -1.63 -13.29
C ARG A 315 -12.86 -2.87 -13.54
N PRO A 316 -13.82 -3.14 -12.63
CA PRO A 316 -14.74 -4.27 -12.77
C PRO A 316 -15.56 -4.19 -14.05
N GLN A 317 -16.15 -5.31 -14.46
CA GLN A 317 -17.06 -5.36 -15.61
C GLN A 317 -18.15 -4.29 -15.49
N GLY A 318 -18.35 -3.53 -16.56
CA GLY A 318 -19.30 -2.43 -16.65
C GLY A 318 -18.76 -1.07 -16.23
N PHE A 319 -17.52 -1.01 -15.64
CA PHE A 319 -16.86 0.26 -15.38
C PHE A 319 -16.18 0.78 -16.64
N LYS A 320 -16.25 2.09 -16.81
CA LYS A 320 -15.52 2.84 -17.82
C LYS A 320 -14.18 3.35 -17.25
N PRO A 321 -13.25 3.80 -18.09
CA PRO A 321 -11.99 4.39 -17.62
C PRO A 321 -12.16 5.54 -16.61
N GLU A 322 -13.19 6.36 -16.77
CA GLU A 322 -13.51 7.48 -15.88
C GLU A 322 -14.06 7.05 -14.50
N ASP A 323 -14.50 5.79 -14.37
CA ASP A 323 -14.97 5.24 -13.09
C ASP A 323 -13.82 4.75 -12.19
N VAL A 324 -12.60 4.59 -12.74
CA VAL A 324 -11.43 4.15 -11.96
C VAL A 324 -11.10 5.18 -10.88
N GLY A 325 -11.11 4.74 -9.63
CA GLY A 325 -10.84 5.60 -8.47
C GLY A 325 -12.08 6.17 -7.78
N ARG A 326 -13.29 5.94 -8.31
CA ARG A 326 -14.55 6.45 -7.72
C ARG A 326 -14.83 5.81 -6.35
N PHE A 327 -15.66 6.46 -5.58
CA PHE A 327 -16.19 5.90 -4.32
C PHE A 327 -17.59 5.32 -4.57
N ASP A 328 -17.77 4.04 -4.24
CA ASP A 328 -19.09 3.42 -4.13
C ASP A 328 -19.62 3.58 -2.70
N ASP A 329 -20.64 4.40 -2.53
CA ASP A 329 -21.14 4.78 -1.21
C ASP A 329 -21.63 3.57 -0.38
N ALA A 330 -22.20 2.56 -1.03
CA ALA A 330 -22.65 1.36 -0.36
C ALA A 330 -21.49 0.54 0.18
N SER A 331 -20.41 0.39 -0.58
CA SER A 331 -19.21 -0.33 -0.17
C SER A 331 -18.41 0.43 0.89
N VAL A 332 -18.35 1.76 0.78
CA VAL A 332 -17.74 2.65 1.80
C VAL A 332 -18.50 2.51 3.11
N LYS A 333 -19.83 2.62 3.08
CA LYS A 333 -20.67 2.47 4.28
C LYS A 333 -20.53 1.07 4.89
N ARG A 334 -20.57 0.02 4.09
CA ARG A 334 -20.37 -1.37 4.54
C ARG A 334 -19.02 -1.52 5.27
N THR A 335 -17.95 -0.95 4.74
CA THR A 335 -16.62 -0.97 5.40
C THR A 335 -16.67 -0.30 6.77
N ALA A 336 -17.30 0.87 6.86
CA ALA A 336 -17.45 1.60 8.13
C ALA A 336 -18.34 0.85 9.13
N ASP A 337 -19.46 0.26 8.68
CA ASP A 337 -20.38 -0.50 9.51
C ASP A 337 -19.72 -1.75 10.11
N ILE A 338 -18.91 -2.47 9.33
CA ILE A 338 -18.14 -3.62 9.82
C ILE A 338 -17.09 -3.14 10.84
N ALA A 339 -16.36 -2.07 10.54
CA ALA A 339 -15.38 -1.50 11.46
C ALA A 339 -16.01 -1.11 12.81
N LEU A 340 -17.20 -0.52 12.80
CA LEU A 340 -17.93 -0.14 14.02
C LEU A 340 -18.45 -1.39 14.77
N LYS A 341 -19.10 -2.30 14.06
CA LYS A 341 -19.70 -3.51 14.64
C LYS A 341 -18.71 -4.34 15.42
N TYR A 342 -17.47 -4.45 14.90
CA TYR A 342 -16.42 -5.25 15.55
C TYR A 342 -15.49 -4.44 16.44
N GLY A 343 -15.80 -3.17 16.69
CA GLY A 343 -15.06 -2.32 17.62
C GLY A 343 -13.67 -1.89 17.15
N LEU A 344 -13.41 -1.91 15.84
CA LEU A 344 -12.21 -1.28 15.27
C LEU A 344 -12.26 0.23 15.47
N ILE A 345 -13.45 0.80 15.30
CA ILE A 345 -13.75 2.19 15.60
C ILE A 345 -14.79 2.25 16.74
N LYS A 346 -14.68 3.26 17.58
CA LYS A 346 -15.51 3.40 18.81
C LYS A 346 -16.80 4.14 18.54
N LYS A 347 -16.86 4.89 17.43
CA LYS A 347 -18.01 5.69 17.00
C LYS A 347 -18.21 5.56 15.49
N PRO A 348 -19.41 5.84 14.97
CA PRO A 348 -19.65 5.85 13.53
C PRO A 348 -18.64 6.75 12.80
N ALA A 349 -18.10 6.27 11.68
CA ALA A 349 -17.17 7.04 10.87
C ALA A 349 -17.86 8.26 10.26
N GLU A 350 -17.23 9.42 10.38
CA GLU A 350 -17.68 10.68 9.77
C GLU A 350 -17.28 10.67 8.28
N LEU A 351 -18.08 9.97 7.43
CA LEU A 351 -17.73 9.68 6.04
C LEU A 351 -17.44 10.94 5.22
N ASP A 352 -18.22 12.01 5.40
CA ASP A 352 -18.02 13.30 4.69
C ASP A 352 -16.70 13.99 5.04
N GLN A 353 -16.13 13.67 6.20
CA GLN A 353 -14.82 14.19 6.61
C GLN A 353 -13.69 13.21 6.26
N ALA A 354 -13.99 11.91 6.17
CA ALA A 354 -13.03 10.87 5.89
C ALA A 354 -12.73 10.75 4.39
N ILE A 355 -13.62 11.22 3.52
CA ILE A 355 -13.54 11.02 2.06
C ILE A 355 -13.74 12.36 1.36
N ASP A 356 -12.77 12.77 0.57
CA ASP A 356 -12.86 13.96 -0.28
C ASP A 356 -13.14 13.57 -1.74
N LYS A 357 -14.42 13.34 -2.05
CA LYS A 357 -14.87 12.99 -3.41
C LYS A 357 -14.50 14.06 -4.45
N LYS A 358 -14.37 15.33 -4.04
CA LYS A 358 -14.05 16.43 -4.95
C LYS A 358 -12.66 16.30 -5.56
N VAL A 359 -11.71 15.66 -4.86
CA VAL A 359 -10.37 15.38 -5.42
C VAL A 359 -10.49 14.37 -6.56
N PHE A 360 -11.20 13.27 -6.35
CA PHE A 360 -11.46 12.29 -7.40
C PHE A 360 -12.22 12.91 -8.58
N GLU A 361 -13.33 13.61 -8.33
CA GLU A 361 -14.15 14.25 -9.37
C GLU A 361 -13.31 15.20 -10.24
N ALA A 362 -12.49 16.06 -9.63
CA ALA A 362 -11.61 16.98 -10.34
C ALA A 362 -10.47 16.24 -11.07
N ALA A 363 -10.01 15.09 -10.57
CA ALA A 363 -8.99 14.27 -11.22
C ALA A 363 -9.55 13.53 -12.43
N ALA A 364 -10.79 13.04 -12.38
CA ALA A 364 -11.46 12.29 -13.43
C ALA A 364 -12.03 13.19 -14.55
N ALA A 365 -12.24 14.47 -14.30
CA ALA A 365 -12.88 15.41 -15.23
C ALA A 365 -12.03 15.81 -16.47
N LYS A 366 -10.80 15.31 -16.64
CA LYS A 366 -9.88 15.67 -17.75
C LYS A 366 -9.37 14.47 -18.50
#